data_d88959526cb87f0894570dcd13bc6dc6
#
_entry.id   d88959526cb87f0894570dcd13bc6dc6
#
_cell.length_a   1.000
_cell.length_b   1.000
_cell.length_c   1.000
_cell.angle_alpha   90.00
_cell.angle_beta   90.00
_cell.angle_gamma   90.00
#
_symmetry.space_group_name_H-M   'P 1'
#
loop_
_entity.id
_entity.type
_entity.pdbx_description
1 polymer ?
#
loop_
_entity_poly.entity_id
_entity_poly.type
_entity_poly.pdbx_seq_one_letter_code
_entity_poly.pdbx_strand_id
1 'polypeptide(L)'
;MKKLVLLLCLMAVMTWGDAFAQLPAVTLKTIDGQTVKIDTLNNGGKPFIIDFFATWCKPCQRELDAIAEVYADWQEETGVKLIAVSIDQAQNVQKVKPLVSNHGWEYEVLLDTNEELKRAFGVQMIPFTMIVDGQGKIVYKHTGYNNGDENELIETVRELINQ
;
A
#
# COMPACT_ATOMS: atom_id res chain seq x y z
N MET A 1 -4.45 -51.10 47.13
CA MET A 1 -5.09 -50.70 45.87
C MET A 1 -5.02 -49.22 45.71
N LYS A 2 -3.91 -48.74 45.11
CA LYS A 2 -3.65 -47.33 44.92
C LYS A 2 -4.07 -46.94 43.50
N LYS A 3 -5.12 -46.17 43.34
CA LYS A 3 -5.61 -45.65 42.06
C LYS A 3 -4.68 -44.54 41.63
N LEU A 4 -3.89 -44.79 40.58
CA LEU A 4 -3.05 -43.82 39.92
C LEU A 4 -3.92 -42.95 39.02
N VAL A 5 -4.21 -41.72 39.42
CA VAL A 5 -4.91 -40.75 38.60
C VAL A 5 -3.87 -40.11 37.70
N LEU A 6 -3.82 -40.50 36.44
CA LEU A 6 -3.00 -39.84 35.41
C LEU A 6 -3.69 -38.53 35.00
N LEU A 7 -3.18 -37.40 35.49
CA LEU A 7 -3.56 -36.07 35.04
C LEU A 7 -2.90 -35.82 33.69
N LEU A 8 -3.63 -36.01 32.59
CA LEU A 8 -3.22 -35.54 31.26
C LEU A 8 -3.37 -34.00 31.24
N CYS A 9 -2.29 -33.27 31.51
CA CYS A 9 -2.21 -31.86 31.14
C CYS A 9 -2.17 -31.74 29.62
N LEU A 10 -3.31 -31.47 29.02
CA LEU A 10 -3.42 -31.01 27.64
C LEU A 10 -2.84 -29.59 27.58
N MET A 11 -1.55 -29.47 27.23
CA MET A 11 -1.00 -28.18 26.85
C MET A 11 -1.63 -27.78 25.53
N ALA A 12 -2.67 -26.96 25.60
CA ALA A 12 -3.14 -26.21 24.45
C ALA A 12 -2.04 -25.22 24.06
N VAL A 13 -1.25 -25.58 23.07
CA VAL A 13 -0.35 -24.66 22.39
C VAL A 13 -1.25 -23.68 21.65
N MET A 14 -1.57 -22.55 22.30
CA MET A 14 -2.14 -21.39 21.60
C MET A 14 -1.04 -20.88 20.66
N THR A 15 -1.10 -21.32 19.41
CA THR A 15 -0.38 -20.63 18.34
C THR A 15 -1.01 -19.25 18.22
N TRP A 16 -0.35 -18.25 18.79
CA TRP A 16 -0.61 -16.87 18.47
C TRP A 16 -0.22 -16.71 17.01
N GLY A 17 -1.18 -16.94 16.11
CA GLY A 17 -1.02 -16.55 14.73
C GLY A 17 -0.88 -15.03 14.73
N ASP A 18 0.29 -14.54 14.31
CA ASP A 18 0.45 -13.13 14.02
C ASP A 18 -0.66 -12.75 13.05
N ALA A 19 -1.63 -11.96 13.53
CA ALA A 19 -2.65 -11.38 12.69
C ALA A 19 -1.96 -10.31 11.83
N PHE A 20 -1.29 -10.73 10.78
CA PHE A 20 -0.74 -9.82 9.79
C PHE A 20 -1.90 -9.04 9.19
N ALA A 21 -1.77 -7.72 9.15
CA ALA A 21 -2.74 -6.87 8.50
C ALA A 21 -2.79 -7.26 7.01
N GLN A 22 -3.75 -8.08 6.65
CA GLN A 22 -4.02 -8.45 5.25
C GLN A 22 -4.66 -7.26 4.54
N LEU A 23 -4.46 -7.21 3.22
CA LEU A 23 -5.13 -6.21 2.40
C LEU A 23 -6.66 -6.36 2.53
N PRO A 24 -7.41 -5.27 2.71
CA PRO A 24 -8.85 -5.33 2.94
C PRO A 24 -9.61 -5.73 1.67
N ALA A 25 -10.75 -6.41 1.85
CA ALA A 25 -11.66 -6.79 0.77
C ALA A 25 -12.46 -5.57 0.26
N VAL A 26 -11.74 -4.62 -0.35
CA VAL A 26 -12.30 -3.42 -1.00
C VAL A 26 -12.14 -3.53 -2.50
N THR A 27 -13.09 -2.99 -3.25
CA THR A 27 -13.05 -2.99 -4.72
C THR A 27 -13.04 -1.55 -5.21
N LEU A 28 -12.01 -1.17 -5.96
CA LEU A 28 -11.84 0.16 -6.55
C LEU A 28 -11.86 0.09 -8.07
N LYS A 29 -11.83 1.24 -8.71
CA LYS A 29 -11.65 1.37 -10.16
C LYS A 29 -10.35 2.08 -10.48
N THR A 30 -9.71 1.69 -11.58
CA THR A 30 -8.63 2.47 -12.17
C THR A 30 -9.17 3.75 -12.82
N ILE A 31 -8.29 4.69 -13.15
CA ILE A 31 -8.65 5.90 -13.93
C ILE A 31 -9.20 5.57 -15.32
N ASP A 32 -9.01 4.34 -15.83
CA ASP A 32 -9.54 3.85 -17.09
C ASP A 32 -10.81 3.00 -16.92
N GLY A 33 -11.34 2.91 -15.68
CA GLY A 33 -12.61 2.27 -15.35
C GLY A 33 -12.55 0.76 -15.13
N GLN A 34 -11.35 0.15 -15.13
CA GLN A 34 -11.18 -1.26 -14.80
C GLN A 34 -11.42 -1.50 -13.30
N THR A 35 -11.93 -2.66 -12.95
CA THR A 35 -12.21 -3.04 -11.56
C THR A 35 -11.02 -3.76 -10.96
N VAL A 36 -10.56 -3.31 -9.79
CA VAL A 36 -9.45 -3.89 -9.03
C VAL A 36 -9.92 -4.27 -7.64
N LYS A 37 -9.65 -5.52 -7.24
CA LYS A 37 -9.88 -6.00 -5.87
C LYS A 37 -8.60 -5.87 -5.07
N ILE A 38 -8.64 -5.12 -3.99
CA ILE A 38 -7.46 -4.79 -3.18
C ILE A 38 -6.89 -6.03 -2.47
N ASP A 39 -7.73 -6.92 -1.98
CA ASP A 39 -7.32 -8.17 -1.34
C ASP A 39 -6.61 -9.16 -2.28
N THR A 40 -6.68 -8.92 -3.59
CA THR A 40 -5.98 -9.73 -4.60
C THR A 40 -4.74 -9.05 -5.19
N LEU A 41 -4.42 -7.84 -4.73
CA LEU A 41 -3.22 -7.13 -5.18
C LEU A 41 -1.97 -7.94 -4.84
N ASN A 42 -1.12 -8.09 -5.84
CA ASN A 42 0.19 -8.69 -5.68
C ASN A 42 1.14 -8.16 -6.76
N ASN A 43 2.43 -8.34 -6.54
CA ASN A 43 3.47 -7.96 -7.49
C ASN A 43 4.37 -9.17 -7.83
N GLY A 44 3.77 -10.35 -8.02
CA GLY A 44 4.53 -11.56 -8.34
C GLY A 44 5.51 -11.98 -7.24
N GLY A 45 5.14 -11.78 -5.97
CA GLY A 45 6.01 -12.07 -4.83
C GLY A 45 7.03 -10.97 -4.49
N LYS A 46 7.02 -9.85 -5.23
CA LYS A 46 7.85 -8.67 -4.95
C LYS A 46 7.08 -7.65 -4.14
N PRO A 47 7.77 -6.75 -3.40
CA PRO A 47 7.14 -5.64 -2.70
C PRO A 47 6.41 -4.68 -3.65
N PHE A 48 5.42 -3.97 -3.11
CA PHE A 48 4.77 -2.86 -3.79
C PHE A 48 4.40 -1.74 -2.81
N ILE A 49 4.26 -0.54 -3.34
CA ILE A 49 3.95 0.68 -2.59
C ILE A 49 2.50 1.05 -2.86
N ILE A 50 1.77 1.44 -1.81
CA ILE A 50 0.45 2.08 -1.92
C ILE A 50 0.60 3.50 -1.36
N ASP A 51 0.27 4.50 -2.17
CA ASP A 51 0.33 5.90 -1.80
C ASP A 51 -1.04 6.56 -1.92
N PHE A 52 -1.51 7.19 -0.85
CA PHE A 52 -2.79 7.90 -0.81
C PHE A 52 -2.60 9.39 -1.10
N PHE A 53 -3.26 9.87 -2.14
CA PHE A 53 -3.20 11.26 -2.57
C PHE A 53 -4.57 11.86 -2.89
N ALA A 54 -4.58 13.16 -3.20
CA ALA A 54 -5.74 13.84 -3.80
C ALA A 54 -5.27 14.95 -4.73
N THR A 55 -6.12 15.34 -5.68
CA THR A 55 -5.79 16.39 -6.66
C THR A 55 -5.56 17.77 -6.04
N TRP A 56 -6.07 18.02 -4.85
CA TRP A 56 -5.89 19.24 -4.07
C TRP A 56 -4.73 19.18 -3.07
N CYS A 57 -4.08 18.02 -2.92
CA CYS A 57 -2.98 17.80 -1.97
C CYS A 57 -1.63 18.13 -2.59
N LYS A 58 -1.11 19.33 -2.36
CA LYS A 58 0.20 19.75 -2.90
C LYS A 58 1.41 18.96 -2.36
N PRO A 59 1.48 18.59 -1.06
CA PRO A 59 2.55 17.69 -0.60
C PRO A 59 2.53 16.33 -1.30
N CYS A 60 1.34 15.74 -1.54
CA CYS A 60 1.21 14.46 -2.26
C CYS A 60 1.75 14.56 -3.70
N GLN A 61 1.44 15.67 -4.39
CA GLN A 61 1.95 15.88 -5.74
C GLN A 61 3.48 15.94 -5.75
N ARG A 62 4.09 16.64 -4.78
CA ARG A 62 5.57 16.70 -4.67
C ARG A 62 6.20 15.34 -4.40
N GLU A 63 5.59 14.51 -3.54
CA GLU A 63 6.04 13.15 -3.29
C GLU A 63 5.98 12.30 -4.56
N LEU A 64 4.82 12.27 -5.21
CA LEU A 64 4.63 11.50 -6.44
C LEU A 64 5.51 12.01 -7.60
N ASP A 65 5.76 13.33 -7.68
CA ASP A 65 6.70 13.90 -8.67
C ASP A 65 8.15 13.45 -8.39
N ALA A 66 8.58 13.52 -7.13
CA ALA A 66 9.93 13.09 -6.75
C ALA A 66 10.14 11.59 -7.01
N ILE A 67 9.14 10.76 -6.72
CA ILE A 67 9.19 9.33 -7.05
C ILE A 67 9.20 9.12 -8.58
N ALA A 68 8.43 9.90 -9.34
CA ALA A 68 8.37 9.75 -10.81
C ALA A 68 9.73 9.94 -11.47
N GLU A 69 10.57 10.83 -10.94
CA GLU A 69 11.92 11.08 -11.48
C GLU A 69 12.84 9.86 -11.38
N VAL A 70 12.60 8.95 -10.43
CA VAL A 70 13.46 7.79 -10.15
C VAL A 70 12.73 6.45 -10.30
N TYR A 71 11.45 6.46 -10.62
CA TYR A 71 10.61 5.26 -10.62
C TYR A 71 11.06 4.19 -11.62
N ALA A 72 11.50 4.61 -12.82
CA ALA A 72 12.01 3.68 -13.82
C ALA A 72 13.25 2.91 -13.32
N ASP A 73 14.17 3.61 -12.64
CA ASP A 73 15.36 3.00 -12.04
C ASP A 73 14.98 2.04 -10.91
N TRP A 74 14.01 2.41 -10.08
CA TRP A 74 13.49 1.54 -9.01
C TRP A 74 12.87 0.26 -9.57
N GLN A 75 12.11 0.37 -10.66
CA GLN A 75 11.50 -0.79 -11.31
C GLN A 75 12.54 -1.71 -11.95
N GLU A 76 13.57 -1.15 -12.61
CA GLU A 76 14.67 -1.92 -13.18
C GLU A 76 15.45 -2.66 -12.10
N GLU A 77 15.77 -1.99 -10.99
CA GLU A 77 16.56 -2.54 -9.89
C GLU A 77 15.79 -3.59 -9.08
N THR A 78 14.55 -3.27 -8.68
CA THR A 78 13.81 -4.04 -7.65
C THR A 78 12.55 -4.72 -8.19
N GLY A 79 12.01 -4.23 -9.28
CA GLY A 79 10.70 -4.61 -9.80
C GLY A 79 9.54 -4.12 -8.94
N VAL A 80 9.76 -3.13 -8.05
CA VAL A 80 8.71 -2.54 -7.23
C VAL A 80 7.62 -1.92 -8.08
N LYS A 81 6.36 -2.04 -7.64
CA LYS A 81 5.23 -1.29 -8.19
C LYS A 81 4.79 -0.21 -7.23
N LEU A 82 4.34 0.93 -7.76
CA LEU A 82 3.62 1.94 -7.01
C LEU A 82 2.16 1.97 -7.49
N ILE A 83 1.25 1.94 -6.53
CA ILE A 83 -0.20 2.07 -6.74
C ILE A 83 -0.63 3.34 -6.03
N ALA A 84 -0.92 4.39 -6.79
CA ALA A 84 -1.41 5.65 -6.25
C ALA A 84 -2.93 5.60 -6.10
N VAL A 85 -3.43 5.88 -4.90
CA VAL A 85 -4.85 5.82 -4.56
C VAL A 85 -5.39 7.23 -4.34
N SER A 86 -6.19 7.71 -5.29
CA SER A 86 -6.87 8.99 -5.15
C SER A 86 -8.06 8.87 -4.21
N ILE A 87 -8.11 9.76 -3.21
CA ILE A 87 -9.28 9.95 -2.33
C ILE A 87 -10.18 11.09 -2.78
N ASP A 88 -10.05 11.54 -4.02
CA ASP A 88 -10.96 12.54 -4.59
C ASP A 88 -12.38 12.00 -4.67
N GLN A 89 -13.31 12.71 -4.04
CA GLN A 89 -14.72 12.35 -4.03
C GLN A 89 -15.35 12.58 -5.40
N ALA A 90 -16.59 12.09 -5.61
CA ALA A 90 -17.30 12.08 -6.88
C ALA A 90 -17.30 13.43 -7.64
N GLN A 91 -17.35 14.57 -6.92
CA GLN A 91 -17.33 15.91 -7.53
C GLN A 91 -15.96 16.33 -8.10
N ASN A 92 -14.87 15.65 -7.68
CA ASN A 92 -13.50 15.98 -8.08
C ASN A 92 -12.81 14.86 -8.87
N VAL A 93 -13.32 13.64 -8.84
CA VAL A 93 -12.68 12.46 -9.43
C VAL A 93 -12.31 12.64 -10.90
N GLN A 94 -13.07 13.42 -11.67
CA GLN A 94 -12.76 13.74 -13.07
C GLN A 94 -11.47 14.55 -13.25
N LYS A 95 -10.93 15.14 -12.17
CA LYS A 95 -9.65 15.89 -12.21
C LYS A 95 -8.43 14.96 -12.09
N VAL A 96 -8.62 13.73 -11.62
CA VAL A 96 -7.52 12.79 -11.35
C VAL A 96 -6.78 12.43 -12.62
N LYS A 97 -7.48 11.94 -13.65
CA LYS A 97 -6.84 11.53 -14.91
C LYS A 97 -6.07 12.66 -15.61
N PRO A 98 -6.61 13.89 -15.74
CA PRO A 98 -5.86 15.02 -16.25
C PRO A 98 -4.62 15.36 -15.41
N LEU A 99 -4.71 15.30 -14.08
CA LEU A 99 -3.57 15.55 -13.20
C LEU A 99 -2.45 14.53 -13.46
N VAL A 100 -2.78 13.24 -13.43
CA VAL A 100 -1.83 12.14 -13.69
C VAL A 100 -1.13 12.33 -15.03
N SER A 101 -1.89 12.65 -16.09
CA SER A 101 -1.34 12.87 -17.43
C SER A 101 -0.43 14.11 -17.49
N ASN A 102 -0.81 15.19 -16.80
CA ASN A 102 -0.02 16.44 -16.81
C ASN A 102 1.31 16.30 -16.05
N HIS A 103 1.34 15.48 -15.00
CA HIS A 103 2.56 15.19 -14.23
C HIS A 103 3.40 14.06 -14.87
N GLY A 104 2.85 13.34 -15.86
CA GLY A 104 3.55 12.22 -16.50
C GLY A 104 3.75 11.01 -15.57
N TRP A 105 2.89 10.83 -14.58
CA TRP A 105 2.98 9.68 -13.67
C TRP A 105 2.60 8.39 -14.39
N GLU A 106 3.49 7.41 -14.38
CA GLU A 106 3.31 6.10 -15.00
C GLU A 106 2.85 5.02 -14.01
N TYR A 107 2.35 5.45 -12.84
CA TYR A 107 1.83 4.55 -11.81
C TYR A 107 0.46 4.00 -12.17
N GLU A 108 0.14 2.84 -11.61
CA GLU A 108 -1.25 2.40 -11.53
C GLU A 108 -2.03 3.33 -10.59
N VAL A 109 -3.12 3.94 -11.07
CA VAL A 109 -3.92 4.87 -10.27
C VAL A 109 -5.32 4.32 -10.04
N LEU A 110 -5.69 4.21 -8.75
CA LEU A 110 -7.00 3.76 -8.28
C LEU A 110 -7.81 4.93 -7.72
N LEU A 111 -9.13 4.81 -7.81
CA LEU A 111 -10.09 5.82 -7.39
C LEU A 111 -10.88 5.33 -6.17
N ASP A 112 -10.57 5.85 -5.00
CA ASP A 112 -11.28 5.57 -3.72
C ASP A 112 -12.28 6.69 -3.42
N THR A 113 -13.23 6.91 -4.34
CA THR A 113 -14.21 8.01 -4.31
C THR A 113 -15.10 8.02 -3.08
N ASN A 114 -15.28 6.89 -2.43
CA ASN A 114 -16.06 6.73 -1.20
C ASN A 114 -15.17 6.64 0.05
N GLU A 115 -13.86 6.79 -0.09
CA GLU A 115 -12.87 6.64 0.98
C GLU A 115 -12.97 5.27 1.72
N GLU A 116 -13.36 4.22 1.02
CA GLU A 116 -13.52 2.87 1.62
C GLU A 116 -12.16 2.28 2.00
N LEU A 117 -11.21 2.34 1.08
CA LEU A 117 -9.85 1.84 1.31
C LEU A 117 -9.11 2.71 2.34
N LYS A 118 -9.24 4.04 2.23
CA LYS A 118 -8.70 4.99 3.21
C LYS A 118 -9.16 4.65 4.63
N ARG A 119 -10.48 4.41 4.82
CA ARG A 119 -11.02 4.03 6.13
C ARG A 119 -10.54 2.64 6.57
N ALA A 120 -10.51 1.67 5.67
CA ALA A 120 -10.07 0.31 5.98
C ALA A 120 -8.62 0.26 6.50
N PHE A 121 -7.74 1.11 5.96
CA PHE A 121 -6.36 1.26 6.45
C PHE A 121 -6.19 2.25 7.61
N GLY A 122 -7.25 2.95 8.01
CA GLY A 122 -7.21 3.95 9.09
C GLY A 122 -6.41 5.20 8.73
N VAL A 123 -6.31 5.54 7.44
CA VAL A 123 -5.58 6.73 6.97
C VAL A 123 -6.29 8.00 7.42
N GLN A 124 -5.62 8.80 8.23
CA GLN A 124 -6.16 10.06 8.78
C GLN A 124 -5.74 11.28 7.95
N MET A 125 -4.50 11.29 7.47
CA MET A 125 -3.93 12.40 6.70
C MET A 125 -3.21 11.87 5.47
N ILE A 126 -3.08 12.70 4.45
CA ILE A 126 -2.33 12.45 3.23
C ILE A 126 -1.25 13.53 3.04
N PRO A 127 -0.13 13.21 2.35
CA PRO A 127 0.17 11.91 1.78
C PRO A 127 0.32 10.84 2.85
N PHE A 128 -0.07 9.61 2.51
CA PHE A 128 0.12 8.46 3.35
C PHE A 128 0.60 7.30 2.49
N THR A 129 1.80 6.85 2.78
CA THR A 129 2.49 5.83 2.00
C THR A 129 2.68 4.58 2.83
N MET A 130 2.51 3.41 2.24
CA MET A 130 2.81 2.13 2.86
C MET A 130 3.53 1.21 1.87
N ILE A 131 4.37 0.31 2.41
CA ILE A 131 5.00 -0.75 1.65
C ILE A 131 4.37 -2.08 2.09
N VAL A 132 3.99 -2.86 1.10
CA VAL A 132 3.47 -4.21 1.24
C VAL A 132 4.53 -5.17 0.70
N ASP A 133 4.89 -6.17 1.49
CA ASP A 133 5.87 -7.19 1.07
C ASP A 133 5.28 -8.18 0.04
N GLY A 134 6.12 -9.10 -0.43
CA GLY A 134 5.72 -10.11 -1.41
C GLY A 134 4.69 -11.11 -0.90
N GLN A 135 4.41 -11.16 0.40
CA GLN A 135 3.40 -11.99 1.05
C GLN A 135 2.09 -11.24 1.35
N GLY A 136 2.00 -9.95 0.98
CA GLY A 136 0.82 -9.11 1.21
C GLY A 136 0.76 -8.51 2.62
N LYS A 137 1.85 -8.53 3.37
CA LYS A 137 1.97 -7.93 4.70
C LYS A 137 2.43 -6.48 4.59
N ILE A 138 1.77 -5.57 5.31
CA ILE A 138 2.21 -4.18 5.43
C ILE A 138 3.41 -4.13 6.39
N VAL A 139 4.56 -3.69 5.88
CA VAL A 139 5.84 -3.67 6.61
C VAL A 139 6.36 -2.26 6.92
N TYR A 140 5.83 -1.25 6.22
CA TYR A 140 6.20 0.15 6.41
C TYR A 140 4.97 1.05 6.25
N LYS A 141 4.92 2.15 7.00
CA LYS A 141 3.91 3.22 6.89
C LYS A 141 4.54 4.56 7.19
N HIS A 142 4.23 5.54 6.37
CA HIS A 142 4.68 6.93 6.54
C HIS A 142 3.52 7.90 6.30
N THR A 143 3.53 9.02 7.00
CA THR A 143 2.52 10.09 6.85
C THR A 143 3.21 11.43 6.66
N GLY A 144 2.78 12.16 5.66
CA GLY A 144 3.41 13.42 5.25
C GLY A 144 4.54 13.17 4.26
N TYR A 145 5.13 14.27 3.76
CA TYR A 145 6.26 14.23 2.83
C TYR A 145 7.20 15.40 3.06
N ASN A 146 8.47 15.10 3.20
CA ASN A 146 9.60 16.03 3.10
C ASN A 146 10.50 15.57 1.94
N ASN A 147 11.19 16.52 1.31
CA ASN A 147 12.11 16.18 0.23
C ASN A 147 13.17 15.19 0.70
N GLY A 148 13.27 14.07 0.01
CA GLY A 148 14.19 12.98 0.35
C GLY A 148 13.55 11.78 1.03
N ASP A 149 12.29 11.87 1.50
CA ASP A 149 11.58 10.75 2.12
C ASP A 149 11.41 9.57 1.13
N GLU A 150 11.39 9.84 -0.18
CA GLU A 150 11.37 8.82 -1.24
C GLU A 150 12.58 7.89 -1.18
N ASN A 151 13.72 8.35 -0.68
CA ASN A 151 14.91 7.51 -0.53
C ASN A 151 14.73 6.44 0.56
N GLU A 152 14.01 6.73 1.64
CA GLU A 152 13.70 5.75 2.68
C GLU A 152 12.77 4.65 2.14
N LEU A 153 11.84 5.01 1.25
CA LEU A 153 10.95 4.04 0.62
C LEU A 153 11.74 3.00 -0.18
N ILE A 154 12.65 3.44 -1.05
CA ILE A 154 13.42 2.51 -1.88
C ILE A 154 14.42 1.69 -1.06
N GLU A 155 15.04 2.26 -0.03
CA GLU A 155 15.91 1.49 0.87
C GLU A 155 15.12 0.36 1.56
N THR A 156 13.92 0.65 2.06
CA THR A 156 13.05 -0.38 2.65
C THR A 156 12.69 -1.46 1.64
N VAL A 157 12.40 -1.11 0.38
CA VAL A 157 12.14 -2.07 -0.69
C VAL A 157 13.37 -2.94 -0.96
N ARG A 158 14.57 -2.35 -1.02
CA ARG A 158 15.84 -3.06 -1.20
C ARG A 158 16.09 -4.08 -0.10
N GLU A 159 15.84 -3.70 1.15
CA GLU A 159 15.96 -4.61 2.29
C GLU A 159 15.04 -5.83 2.16
N LEU A 160 13.80 -5.61 1.70
CA LEU A 160 12.82 -6.70 1.54
C LEU A 160 13.16 -7.69 0.43
N ILE A 161 13.80 -7.26 -0.64
CA ILE A 161 14.17 -8.16 -1.75
C ILE A 161 15.47 -8.91 -1.50
N ASN A 162 16.27 -8.50 -0.52
CA ASN A 162 17.57 -9.12 -0.15
C ASN A 162 17.44 -10.10 1.03
N GLN A 163 16.21 -10.34 1.56
CA GLN A 163 15.94 -11.31 2.62
C GLN A 163 15.61 -12.69 2.04
#